data_e61c1bcad168868c351a1f865c4fae0b
#
_entry.id   e61c1bcad168868c351a1f865c4fae0b
#
_cell.length_a   1.000
_cell.length_b   1.000
_cell.length_c   1.000
_cell.angle_alpha   90.00
_cell.angle_beta   90.00
_cell.angle_gamma   90.00
#
_symmetry.space_group_name_H-M   'P 1'
#
loop_
_entity.id
_entity.type
_entity.pdbx_description
1 polymer ?
#
loop_
_entity_poly.entity_id
_entity_poly.type
_entity_poly.pdbx_seq_one_letter_code
_entity_poly.pdbx_strand_id
1 'polypeptide(L)'
;MPSVPAIWPADDSRVVMVPPSFDAPTVIRTKRDGGRLSDDAIDWVIAAYTDGRVAEEQMAALAMAILFRGMDRTEIARWTAAMVASGEQLDFSDLPMPTVDKHSTGGVGDKITLPLVPLVAACGAAVPQASGRGLGHTGGTLDKLESIPGFTAALSAARVREQLRDVGAAIFAAGALAPADAKLYALRDVTATVESLPLIASSVMSKKLAEGAGALVLDVKVGSGALMASEAQCRELAHTMVELGSANGVRTRALLTDMNSPLGATVGNALEVAEALEVLAGGGPPDVVELTLRLAAEMLDLAGIGDRDPAEALRDGTAMDRFRRLIAAQGGNLSAPLPVAAHADTVTAARGGTMGDIDAMAVGLAAWRLGAGRPRPGVSVQAGAGVRIHRRPGEPVAAGEPLFTLYTDTPERFGAAMAELDGGYSVGPVAPATRPLIIDRIAE
;
A
#
# COMPACT_ATOMS: atom_id res chain seq x y z
N MET A 1 41.00 70.20 -22.48
CA MET A 1 40.64 68.78 -22.49
C MET A 1 39.12 68.67 -22.37
N PRO A 2 38.41 68.19 -23.38
CA PRO A 2 36.98 68.11 -23.31
C PRO A 2 36.56 66.87 -22.51
N SER A 3 35.56 67.05 -21.68
CA SER A 3 34.87 66.00 -20.83
C SER A 3 34.09 65.03 -21.72
N VAL A 4 34.34 63.75 -21.52
CA VAL A 4 33.60 62.65 -22.15
C VAL A 4 32.23 62.49 -21.45
N PRO A 5 31.10 62.49 -22.18
CA PRO A 5 29.78 62.22 -21.56
C PRO A 5 29.62 60.78 -21.20
N ALA A 6 29.02 60.46 -20.03
CA ALA A 6 28.64 59.14 -19.58
C ALA A 6 27.52 58.58 -20.48
N ILE A 7 27.80 57.45 -21.13
CA ILE A 7 26.89 56.73 -22.05
C ILE A 7 26.25 55.47 -21.34
N TRP A 8 25.61 55.64 -20.20
CA TRP A 8 24.74 54.61 -19.66
C TRP A 8 23.52 55.28 -19.06
N PRO A 9 22.31 54.98 -19.54
CA PRO A 9 21.12 55.32 -18.78
C PRO A 9 21.10 54.50 -17.51
N ALA A 10 20.85 55.09 -16.36
CA ALA A 10 20.55 54.41 -15.12
C ALA A 10 19.22 53.69 -15.32
N ASP A 11 19.29 52.38 -15.62
CA ASP A 11 18.13 51.50 -15.53
C ASP A 11 17.93 51.15 -14.05
N ASP A 12 17.02 51.89 -13.42
CA ASP A 12 16.68 51.75 -12.00
C ASP A 12 15.63 50.64 -11.76
N SER A 13 15.51 49.69 -12.69
CA SER A 13 14.78 48.45 -12.46
C SER A 13 15.66 47.41 -11.74
N ARG A 14 16.10 47.72 -10.51
CA ARG A 14 16.55 46.71 -9.57
C ARG A 14 15.33 45.83 -9.25
N VAL A 15 15.17 44.73 -9.98
CA VAL A 15 14.43 43.59 -9.49
C VAL A 15 15.13 43.20 -8.20
N VAL A 16 14.58 43.65 -7.07
CA VAL A 16 14.97 43.13 -5.75
C VAL A 16 14.52 41.66 -5.76
N MET A 17 15.41 40.78 -6.21
CA MET A 17 15.29 39.38 -5.93
C MET A 17 15.37 39.25 -4.40
N VAL A 18 14.23 39.18 -3.75
CA VAL A 18 14.16 38.71 -2.36
C VAL A 18 14.80 37.32 -2.42
N PRO A 19 15.95 37.08 -1.75
CA PRO A 19 16.55 35.77 -1.76
C PRO A 19 15.49 34.80 -1.23
N PRO A 20 15.39 33.58 -1.76
CA PRO A 20 14.48 32.59 -1.20
C PRO A 20 14.76 32.53 0.30
N SER A 21 13.73 32.70 1.13
CA SER A 21 13.86 32.75 2.59
C SER A 21 14.46 31.46 3.16
N PHE A 22 14.56 30.40 2.34
CA PHE A 22 15.09 29.08 2.69
C PHE A 22 16.06 28.56 1.64
N ASP A 23 17.03 27.74 2.11
CA ASP A 23 17.90 26.92 1.28
C ASP A 23 17.97 25.49 1.86
N ALA A 24 18.21 24.49 1.01
CA ALA A 24 18.21 23.09 1.42
C ALA A 24 19.23 22.79 2.53
N PRO A 25 20.50 23.28 2.49
CA PRO A 25 21.45 23.07 3.58
C PRO A 25 20.97 23.60 4.94
N THR A 26 20.26 24.73 4.98
CA THR A 26 19.71 25.28 6.22
C THR A 26 18.57 24.42 6.77
N VAL A 27 17.64 23.98 5.92
CA VAL A 27 16.55 23.07 6.32
C VAL A 27 17.12 21.75 6.85
N ILE A 28 18.11 21.17 6.15
CA ILE A 28 18.76 19.91 6.55
C ILE A 28 19.46 20.09 7.90
N ARG A 29 20.25 21.17 8.10
CA ARG A 29 20.93 21.44 9.37
C ARG A 29 19.97 21.60 10.53
N THR A 30 18.86 22.34 10.34
CA THR A 30 17.83 22.49 11.35
C THR A 30 17.32 21.13 11.84
N LYS A 31 16.93 20.23 10.92
CA LYS A 31 16.42 18.91 11.30
C LYS A 31 17.52 18.01 11.85
N ARG A 32 18.71 17.99 11.21
CA ARG A 32 19.87 17.19 11.69
C ARG A 32 20.22 17.49 13.13
N ASP A 33 20.19 18.76 13.51
CA ASP A 33 20.58 19.23 14.85
C ASP A 33 19.42 19.11 15.89
N GLY A 34 18.29 18.52 15.47
CA GLY A 34 17.12 18.26 16.34
C GLY A 34 16.14 19.43 16.42
N GLY A 35 16.28 20.45 15.58
CA GLY A 35 15.35 21.56 15.51
C GLY A 35 14.04 21.17 14.81
N ARG A 36 12.97 21.91 15.13
CA ARG A 36 11.69 21.85 14.41
C ARG A 36 11.77 22.65 13.12
N LEU A 37 11.21 22.10 12.02
CA LEU A 37 11.02 22.84 10.78
C LEU A 37 9.79 23.75 10.90
N SER A 38 9.91 25.00 10.46
CA SER A 38 8.73 25.87 10.36
C SER A 38 7.82 25.42 9.20
N ASP A 39 6.56 25.82 9.26
CA ASP A 39 5.58 25.52 8.23
C ASP A 39 6.04 26.02 6.85
N ASP A 40 6.59 27.25 6.79
CA ASP A 40 7.12 27.83 5.55
C ASP A 40 8.35 27.05 5.02
N ALA A 41 9.21 26.53 5.91
CA ALA A 41 10.36 25.71 5.50
C ALA A 41 9.90 24.36 4.92
N ILE A 42 8.86 23.76 5.49
CA ILE A 42 8.25 22.52 4.98
C ILE A 42 7.63 22.75 3.61
N ASP A 43 6.82 23.79 3.45
CA ASP A 43 6.21 24.14 2.17
C ASP A 43 7.25 24.39 1.09
N TRP A 44 8.26 25.17 1.46
CA TRP A 44 9.35 25.48 0.52
C TRP A 44 10.10 24.22 0.08
N VAL A 45 10.49 23.33 1.01
CA VAL A 45 11.30 22.16 0.67
C VAL A 45 10.53 21.15 -0.16
N ILE A 46 9.25 20.94 0.12
CA ILE A 46 8.39 20.04 -0.68
C ILE A 46 8.18 20.61 -2.09
N ALA A 47 7.84 21.88 -2.22
CA ALA A 47 7.68 22.52 -3.52
C ALA A 47 8.99 22.51 -4.32
N ALA A 48 10.12 22.91 -3.69
CA ALA A 48 11.42 22.97 -4.32
C ALA A 48 11.97 21.58 -4.72
N TYR A 49 11.64 20.54 -3.97
CA TYR A 49 11.96 19.15 -4.35
C TYR A 49 11.10 18.67 -5.52
N THR A 50 9.82 19.00 -5.50
CA THR A 50 8.89 18.62 -6.57
C THR A 50 9.31 19.21 -7.91
N ASP A 51 9.71 20.49 -7.94
CA ASP A 51 10.13 21.20 -9.15
C ASP A 51 11.63 21.05 -9.50
N GLY A 52 12.41 20.31 -8.70
CA GLY A 52 13.80 19.96 -8.96
C GLY A 52 14.84 21.00 -8.50
N ARG A 53 14.46 22.05 -7.77
CA ARG A 53 15.39 23.01 -7.14
C ARG A 53 16.14 22.43 -5.93
N VAL A 54 15.55 21.47 -5.23
CA VAL A 54 16.22 20.65 -4.22
C VAL A 54 16.67 19.35 -4.89
N ALA A 55 17.96 19.06 -4.83
CA ALA A 55 18.55 17.88 -5.46
C ALA A 55 18.25 16.59 -4.66
N GLU A 56 18.37 15.42 -5.33
CA GLU A 56 18.10 14.10 -4.70
C GLU A 56 18.99 13.86 -3.48
N GLU A 57 20.28 14.19 -3.54
CA GLU A 57 21.23 14.06 -2.43
C GLU A 57 20.87 14.96 -1.24
N GLN A 58 20.28 16.13 -1.48
CA GLN A 58 19.83 17.01 -0.42
C GLN A 58 18.57 16.45 0.25
N MET A 59 17.60 16.00 -0.54
CA MET A 59 16.39 15.39 0.01
C MET A 59 16.71 14.06 0.71
N ALA A 60 17.65 13.27 0.22
CA ALA A 60 18.13 12.04 0.91
C ALA A 60 18.72 12.37 2.28
N ALA A 61 19.54 13.43 2.37
CA ALA A 61 20.09 13.89 3.65
C ALA A 61 18.99 14.36 4.62
N LEU A 62 17.97 15.08 4.12
CA LEU A 62 16.83 15.50 4.93
C LEU A 62 15.99 14.29 5.40
N ALA A 63 15.69 13.33 4.51
CA ALA A 63 14.97 12.12 4.86
C ALA A 63 15.69 11.30 5.94
N MET A 64 17.02 11.20 5.87
CA MET A 64 17.84 10.54 6.89
C MET A 64 17.84 11.34 8.20
N ALA A 65 17.88 12.68 8.16
CA ALA A 65 17.75 13.52 9.35
C ALA A 65 16.37 13.32 10.02
N ILE A 66 15.29 13.26 9.23
CA ILE A 66 13.94 12.97 9.73
C ILE A 66 13.86 11.56 10.32
N LEU A 67 14.47 10.55 9.70
CA LEU A 67 14.50 9.18 10.23
C LEU A 67 15.08 9.13 11.65
N PHE A 68 16.20 9.84 11.89
CA PHE A 68 16.88 9.82 13.19
C PHE A 68 16.29 10.78 14.23
N ARG A 69 15.69 11.89 13.81
CA ARG A 69 15.20 12.95 14.71
C ARG A 69 13.68 12.96 14.86
N GLY A 70 12.97 12.28 13.99
CA GLY A 70 11.52 12.34 13.91
C GLY A 70 10.99 13.69 13.42
N MET A 71 9.70 13.81 13.42
CA MET A 71 8.93 15.05 13.26
C MET A 71 7.84 15.07 14.34
N ASP A 72 7.52 16.24 14.86
CA ASP A 72 6.36 16.39 15.72
C ASP A 72 5.05 16.34 14.93
N ARG A 73 3.91 16.25 15.63
CA ARG A 73 2.58 16.11 14.99
C ARG A 73 2.25 17.26 14.05
N THR A 74 2.66 18.48 14.39
CA THR A 74 2.42 19.66 13.55
C THR A 74 3.30 19.66 12.31
N GLU A 75 4.57 19.24 12.42
CA GLU A 75 5.45 19.03 11.26
C GLU A 75 4.88 17.95 10.32
N ILE A 76 4.40 16.80 10.86
CA ILE A 76 3.81 15.72 10.06
C ILE A 76 2.55 16.22 9.33
N ALA A 77 1.69 16.95 10.03
CA ALA A 77 0.47 17.50 9.45
C ALA A 77 0.80 18.49 8.31
N ARG A 78 1.76 19.41 8.52
CA ARG A 78 2.16 20.37 7.49
C ARG A 78 2.83 19.70 6.30
N TRP A 79 3.73 18.73 6.56
CA TRP A 79 4.38 17.93 5.52
C TRP A 79 3.35 17.21 4.66
N THR A 80 2.37 16.57 5.31
CA THR A 80 1.25 15.89 4.62
C THR A 80 0.45 16.88 3.75
N ALA A 81 0.09 18.03 4.30
CA ALA A 81 -0.66 19.06 3.56
C ALA A 81 0.12 19.59 2.35
N ALA A 82 1.43 19.84 2.49
CA ALA A 82 2.29 20.26 1.39
C ALA A 82 2.37 19.18 0.28
N MET A 83 2.43 17.91 0.65
CA MET A 83 2.37 16.80 -0.32
C MET A 83 1.02 16.73 -1.04
N VAL A 84 -0.11 16.86 -0.32
CA VAL A 84 -1.46 16.92 -0.93
C VAL A 84 -1.54 18.08 -1.92
N ALA A 85 -1.06 19.27 -1.54
CA ALA A 85 -1.08 20.46 -2.37
C ALA A 85 -0.17 20.38 -3.62
N SER A 86 0.75 19.42 -3.68
CA SER A 86 1.66 19.23 -4.81
C SER A 86 1.00 18.67 -6.06
N GLY A 87 -0.22 18.10 -5.97
CA GLY A 87 -0.88 17.39 -7.05
C GLY A 87 -2.36 17.63 -7.18
N GLU A 88 -3.01 16.78 -7.96
CA GLU A 88 -4.44 16.76 -8.15
C GLU A 88 -5.15 16.29 -6.88
N GLN A 89 -6.30 16.90 -6.57
CA GLN A 89 -7.19 16.45 -5.51
C GLN A 89 -8.55 16.11 -6.14
N LEU A 90 -9.05 14.92 -5.81
CA LEU A 90 -10.35 14.47 -6.31
C LEU A 90 -11.45 14.91 -5.32
N ASP A 91 -12.63 15.17 -5.86
CA ASP A 91 -13.81 15.51 -5.09
C ASP A 91 -14.98 14.66 -5.59
N PHE A 92 -15.63 13.96 -4.67
CA PHE A 92 -16.77 13.07 -4.92
C PHE A 92 -18.03 13.49 -4.15
N SER A 93 -18.10 14.74 -3.69
CA SER A 93 -19.22 15.28 -2.92
C SER A 93 -20.56 15.27 -3.69
N ASP A 94 -20.52 15.19 -5.02
CA ASP A 94 -21.68 15.11 -5.91
C ASP A 94 -22.18 13.68 -6.17
N LEU A 95 -21.54 12.65 -5.60
CA LEU A 95 -22.02 11.28 -5.72
C LEU A 95 -23.22 11.05 -4.80
N PRO A 96 -24.23 10.28 -5.27
CA PRO A 96 -25.46 10.04 -4.48
C PRO A 96 -25.26 9.01 -3.36
N MET A 97 -24.10 8.37 -3.27
CA MET A 97 -23.74 7.40 -2.24
C MET A 97 -22.54 7.89 -1.42
N PRO A 98 -22.39 7.49 -0.15
CA PRO A 98 -21.22 7.84 0.64
C PRO A 98 -19.97 7.21 0.07
N THR A 99 -18.83 7.92 0.19
CA THR A 99 -17.54 7.44 -0.24
C THR A 99 -16.70 6.97 0.94
N VAL A 100 -16.07 5.83 0.80
CA VAL A 100 -15.16 5.27 1.80
C VAL A 100 -14.04 4.49 1.12
N ASP A 101 -12.84 4.60 1.66
CA ASP A 101 -11.72 3.83 1.15
C ASP A 101 -10.97 3.06 2.25
N LYS A 102 -10.09 2.18 1.85
CA LYS A 102 -9.20 1.40 2.72
C LYS A 102 -7.75 1.53 2.28
N HIS A 103 -6.85 1.70 3.24
CA HIS A 103 -5.42 1.59 2.99
C HIS A 103 -4.78 0.51 3.87
N SER A 104 -3.95 -0.34 3.26
CA SER A 104 -3.08 -1.26 4.00
C SER A 104 -1.65 -0.72 4.03
N THR A 105 -0.95 -0.88 5.15
CA THR A 105 0.49 -0.59 5.22
C THR A 105 1.35 -1.58 4.44
N GLY A 106 0.71 -2.61 3.85
CA GLY A 106 1.36 -3.63 3.05
C GLY A 106 1.73 -4.88 3.84
N GLY A 107 1.64 -6.02 3.19
CA GLY A 107 1.93 -7.33 3.78
C GLY A 107 2.09 -8.42 2.75
N VAL A 108 2.40 -9.61 3.22
CA VAL A 108 2.61 -10.81 2.40
C VAL A 108 1.30 -11.54 2.20
N GLY A 109 0.91 -11.76 0.94
CA GLY A 109 -0.39 -12.34 0.60
C GLY A 109 -1.57 -11.39 0.85
N ASP A 110 -1.32 -10.09 1.04
CA ASP A 110 -2.37 -9.09 1.28
C ASP A 110 -3.13 -8.77 -0.01
N LYS A 111 -4.09 -9.64 -0.31
CA LYS A 111 -5.06 -9.52 -1.42
C LYS A 111 -6.37 -8.87 -1.01
N ILE A 112 -6.50 -8.42 0.24
CA ILE A 112 -7.77 -7.98 0.85
C ILE A 112 -8.50 -6.93 0.01
N THR A 113 -7.78 -6.00 -0.61
CA THR A 113 -8.39 -4.96 -1.46
C THR A 113 -9.22 -5.54 -2.60
N LEU A 114 -8.84 -6.72 -3.15
CA LEU A 114 -9.52 -7.31 -4.30
C LEU A 114 -10.96 -7.76 -3.96
N PRO A 115 -11.21 -8.54 -2.90
CA PRO A 115 -12.58 -8.86 -2.50
C PRO A 115 -13.28 -7.71 -1.74
N LEU A 116 -12.54 -6.87 -1.00
CA LEU A 116 -13.11 -5.83 -0.14
C LEU A 116 -13.79 -4.71 -0.94
N VAL A 117 -13.12 -4.18 -1.96
CA VAL A 117 -13.63 -3.05 -2.74
C VAL A 117 -14.98 -3.35 -3.40
N PRO A 118 -15.14 -4.46 -4.14
CA PRO A 118 -16.43 -4.80 -4.73
C PRO A 118 -17.47 -5.19 -3.66
N LEU A 119 -17.08 -5.77 -2.55
CA LEU A 119 -17.97 -6.11 -1.44
C LEU A 119 -18.61 -4.87 -0.82
N VAL A 120 -17.81 -3.87 -0.46
CA VAL A 120 -18.28 -2.59 0.10
C VAL A 120 -19.15 -1.83 -0.92
N ALA A 121 -18.77 -1.86 -2.20
CA ALA A 121 -19.56 -1.27 -3.27
C ALA A 121 -20.90 -2.00 -3.51
N ALA A 122 -20.95 -3.32 -3.32
CA ALA A 122 -22.19 -4.10 -3.38
C ALA A 122 -23.15 -3.71 -2.24
N CYS A 123 -22.62 -3.34 -1.07
CA CYS A 123 -23.39 -2.83 0.07
C CYS A 123 -23.86 -1.38 -0.08
N GLY A 124 -23.47 -0.65 -1.12
CA GLY A 124 -24.01 0.67 -1.45
C GLY A 124 -23.13 1.88 -1.15
N ALA A 125 -21.86 1.70 -0.76
CA ALA A 125 -20.87 2.78 -0.72
C ALA A 125 -20.14 2.91 -2.07
N ALA A 126 -19.52 4.07 -2.33
CA ALA A 126 -18.57 4.23 -3.42
C ALA A 126 -17.12 4.11 -2.89
N VAL A 127 -16.30 3.32 -3.59
CA VAL A 127 -14.92 3.04 -3.18
C VAL A 127 -13.93 3.53 -4.25
N PRO A 128 -13.37 4.74 -4.10
CA PRO A 128 -12.35 5.29 -5.00
C PRO A 128 -10.95 4.82 -4.58
N GLN A 129 -10.61 3.56 -4.81
CA GLN A 129 -9.39 2.93 -4.32
C GLN A 129 -8.15 3.32 -5.14
N ALA A 130 -7.47 4.40 -4.75
CA ALA A 130 -6.12 4.68 -5.25
C ALA A 130 -5.11 3.68 -4.66
N SER A 131 -4.37 3.00 -5.52
CA SER A 131 -3.49 1.91 -5.15
C SER A 131 -2.09 2.06 -5.74
N GLY A 132 -1.14 1.32 -5.17
CA GLY A 132 0.26 1.27 -5.59
C GLY A 132 0.67 -0.07 -6.19
N ARG A 133 1.87 -0.07 -6.79
CA ARG A 133 2.60 -1.28 -7.18
C ARG A 133 3.38 -1.83 -5.99
N GLY A 134 3.73 -3.11 -6.05
CA GLY A 134 4.52 -3.76 -5.03
C GLY A 134 5.95 -3.23 -4.94
N LEU A 135 6.47 -3.26 -3.73
CA LEU A 135 7.84 -2.89 -3.41
C LEU A 135 8.44 -3.92 -2.45
N GLY A 136 9.69 -4.31 -2.71
CA GLY A 136 10.39 -5.30 -1.89
C GLY A 136 9.63 -6.63 -1.84
N HIS A 137 9.46 -7.17 -0.65
CA HIS A 137 8.78 -8.44 -0.37
C HIS A 137 7.24 -8.37 -0.40
N THR A 138 6.66 -7.17 -0.49
CA THR A 138 5.21 -7.00 -0.50
C THR A 138 4.68 -6.91 -1.93
N GLY A 139 3.59 -7.64 -2.23
CA GLY A 139 2.89 -7.58 -3.52
C GLY A 139 2.01 -6.33 -3.63
N GLY A 140 2.00 -5.67 -4.80
CA GLY A 140 1.15 -4.52 -5.05
C GLY A 140 -0.24 -4.89 -5.56
N THR A 141 -1.27 -4.17 -5.12
CA THR A 141 -2.64 -4.35 -5.60
C THR A 141 -2.74 -4.22 -7.12
N LEU A 142 -2.03 -3.23 -7.70
CA LEU A 142 -2.05 -3.02 -9.16
C LEU A 142 -1.39 -4.16 -9.92
N ASP A 143 -0.29 -4.71 -9.40
CA ASP A 143 0.39 -5.85 -10.04
C ASP A 143 -0.48 -7.09 -10.09
N LYS A 144 -1.27 -7.31 -9.04
CA LYS A 144 -2.25 -8.40 -8.97
C LYS A 144 -3.33 -8.20 -10.02
N LEU A 145 -3.98 -7.04 -10.05
CA LEU A 145 -5.05 -6.75 -11.01
C LEU A 145 -4.56 -6.70 -12.46
N GLU A 146 -3.36 -6.19 -12.72
CA GLU A 146 -2.74 -6.19 -14.05
C GLU A 146 -2.36 -7.60 -14.54
N SER A 147 -2.39 -8.63 -13.68
CA SER A 147 -2.33 -10.02 -14.13
C SER A 147 -3.62 -10.50 -14.81
N ILE A 148 -4.74 -9.78 -14.64
CA ILE A 148 -5.98 -10.04 -15.35
C ILE A 148 -5.83 -9.49 -16.77
N PRO A 149 -5.99 -10.33 -17.81
CA PRO A 149 -5.81 -9.88 -19.20
C PRO A 149 -6.66 -8.65 -19.55
N GLY A 150 -6.01 -7.61 -20.08
CA GLY A 150 -6.64 -6.36 -20.54
C GLY A 150 -6.92 -5.34 -19.45
N PHE A 151 -6.76 -5.67 -18.16
CA PHE A 151 -7.01 -4.71 -17.08
C PHE A 151 -6.04 -3.52 -17.12
N THR A 152 -6.57 -2.31 -16.91
CA THR A 152 -5.78 -1.09 -16.76
C THR A 152 -6.14 -0.35 -15.49
N ALA A 153 -5.11 0.06 -14.73
CA ALA A 153 -5.25 0.94 -13.58
C ALA A 153 -5.03 2.43 -13.93
N ALA A 154 -4.67 2.74 -15.17
CA ALA A 154 -4.43 4.10 -15.63
C ALA A 154 -5.75 4.79 -15.99
N LEU A 155 -6.41 5.37 -14.99
CA LEU A 155 -7.67 6.09 -15.15
C LEU A 155 -7.44 7.60 -14.95
N SER A 156 -8.13 8.43 -15.76
CA SER A 156 -8.24 9.86 -15.47
C SER A 156 -9.25 10.11 -14.35
N ALA A 157 -9.15 11.25 -13.66
CA ALA A 157 -10.11 11.67 -12.63
C ALA A 157 -11.58 11.62 -13.11
N ALA A 158 -11.83 12.07 -14.34
CA ALA A 158 -13.15 12.01 -14.95
C ALA A 158 -13.66 10.57 -15.10
N ARG A 159 -12.78 9.64 -15.53
CA ARG A 159 -13.13 8.22 -15.69
C ARG A 159 -13.35 7.54 -14.34
N VAL A 160 -12.56 7.88 -13.31
CA VAL A 160 -12.80 7.40 -11.94
C VAL A 160 -14.19 7.83 -11.47
N ARG A 161 -14.54 9.11 -11.60
CA ARG A 161 -15.84 9.65 -11.21
C ARG A 161 -17.00 8.96 -11.93
N GLU A 162 -16.91 8.79 -13.25
CA GLU A 162 -17.91 8.08 -14.05
C GLU A 162 -18.08 6.64 -13.54
N GLN A 163 -17.00 5.92 -13.36
CA GLN A 163 -17.04 4.53 -12.92
C GLN A 163 -17.60 4.38 -11.51
N LEU A 164 -17.33 5.32 -10.58
CA LEU A 164 -17.94 5.33 -9.26
C LEU A 164 -19.46 5.49 -9.32
N ARG A 165 -19.98 6.31 -10.24
CA ARG A 165 -21.44 6.44 -10.44
C ARG A 165 -22.06 5.15 -10.98
N ASP A 166 -21.41 4.51 -11.96
CA ASP A 166 -21.94 3.37 -12.69
C ASP A 166 -21.74 2.05 -11.95
N VAL A 167 -20.60 1.88 -11.31
CA VAL A 167 -20.16 0.62 -10.70
C VAL A 167 -20.06 0.72 -9.18
N GLY A 168 -19.90 1.89 -8.60
CA GLY A 168 -19.66 2.09 -7.18
C GLY A 168 -18.21 1.82 -6.75
N ALA A 169 -17.34 1.41 -7.65
CA ALA A 169 -15.95 1.07 -7.32
C ALA A 169 -15.00 1.37 -8.48
N ALA A 170 -13.81 1.87 -8.16
CA ALA A 170 -12.69 2.00 -9.11
C ALA A 170 -11.37 1.72 -8.38
N ILE A 171 -10.47 0.92 -8.97
CA ILE A 171 -9.11 0.69 -8.43
C ILE A 171 -8.12 1.24 -9.44
N PHE A 172 -7.42 2.30 -9.08
CA PHE A 172 -6.59 3.05 -10.02
C PHE A 172 -5.23 3.42 -9.43
N ALA A 173 -4.29 3.72 -10.34
CA ALA A 173 -2.97 4.18 -9.93
C ALA A 173 -3.05 5.60 -9.38
N ALA A 174 -2.39 5.84 -8.24
CA ALA A 174 -2.39 7.13 -7.56
C ALA A 174 -1.77 8.30 -8.39
N GLY A 175 -1.05 7.99 -9.47
CA GLY A 175 -0.57 8.85 -10.55
C GLY A 175 -0.33 10.31 -10.20
N ALA A 176 -1.31 11.17 -10.47
CA ALA A 176 -1.25 12.61 -10.23
C ALA A 176 -1.55 13.03 -8.77
N LEU A 177 -1.97 12.10 -7.92
CA LEU A 177 -2.22 12.39 -6.50
C LEU A 177 -0.88 12.48 -5.75
N ALA A 178 -0.63 13.60 -5.09
CA ALA A 178 0.57 13.85 -4.29
C ALA A 178 1.90 13.45 -5.00
N PRO A 179 2.26 14.04 -6.17
CA PRO A 179 3.47 13.69 -6.92
C PRO A 179 4.76 13.92 -6.12
N ALA A 180 4.77 14.86 -5.18
CA ALA A 180 5.88 15.06 -4.24
C ALA A 180 6.16 13.77 -3.44
N ASP A 181 5.11 13.08 -2.99
CA ASP A 181 5.26 11.80 -2.28
C ASP A 181 5.77 10.69 -3.20
N ALA A 182 5.26 10.58 -4.42
CA ALA A 182 5.73 9.57 -5.37
C ALA A 182 7.24 9.69 -5.63
N LYS A 183 7.74 10.93 -5.80
CA LYS A 183 9.16 11.22 -5.98
C LYS A 183 9.97 10.90 -4.73
N LEU A 184 9.49 11.35 -3.55
CA LEU A 184 10.16 11.10 -2.27
C LEU A 184 10.17 9.61 -1.91
N TYR A 185 9.09 8.88 -2.18
CA TYR A 185 9.02 7.45 -1.90
C TYR A 185 10.04 6.65 -2.71
N ALA A 186 10.20 6.97 -4.00
CA ALA A 186 11.22 6.36 -4.85
C ALA A 186 12.65 6.64 -4.32
N LEU A 187 12.91 7.84 -3.80
CA LEU A 187 14.19 8.18 -3.17
C LEU A 187 14.39 7.40 -1.87
N ARG A 188 13.37 7.30 -1.03
CA ARG A 188 13.44 6.59 0.26
C ARG A 188 13.75 5.11 0.09
N ASP A 189 13.22 4.48 -0.95
CA ASP A 189 13.47 3.08 -1.28
C ASP A 189 14.96 2.78 -1.49
N VAL A 190 15.67 3.65 -2.21
CA VAL A 190 17.08 3.47 -2.52
C VAL A 190 18.03 4.04 -1.45
N THR A 191 17.52 4.77 -0.47
CA THR A 191 18.30 5.41 0.60
C THR A 191 18.10 4.80 1.97
N ALA A 192 17.37 3.66 2.06
CA ALA A 192 17.05 2.97 3.32
C ALA A 192 16.41 3.92 4.37
N THR A 193 15.43 4.72 3.93
CA THR A 193 14.68 5.64 4.80
C THR A 193 13.17 5.39 4.77
N VAL A 194 12.76 4.21 4.29
CA VAL A 194 11.33 3.84 4.20
C VAL A 194 10.71 3.70 5.59
N GLU A 195 11.43 3.17 6.59
CA GLU A 195 10.92 2.84 7.93
C GLU A 195 10.70 4.06 8.85
N SER A 196 10.86 5.28 8.34
CA SER A 196 10.58 6.51 9.08
C SER A 196 9.09 6.68 9.34
N LEU A 197 8.65 6.55 10.62
CA LEU A 197 7.24 6.67 11.00
C LEU A 197 6.57 7.94 10.48
N PRO A 198 7.12 9.16 10.68
CA PRO A 198 6.50 10.38 10.15
C PRO A 198 6.39 10.40 8.63
N LEU A 199 7.39 9.85 7.91
CA LEU A 199 7.35 9.80 6.46
C LEU A 199 6.43 8.69 5.93
N ILE A 200 6.21 7.60 6.67
CA ILE A 200 5.19 6.60 6.36
C ILE A 200 3.80 7.22 6.51
N ALA A 201 3.53 7.85 7.66
CA ALA A 201 2.24 8.48 7.92
C ALA A 201 1.88 9.51 6.85
N SER A 202 2.80 10.42 6.52
CA SER A 202 2.58 11.45 5.50
C SER A 202 2.39 10.83 4.11
N SER A 203 3.18 9.82 3.75
CA SER A 203 3.11 9.15 2.45
C SER A 203 1.77 8.47 2.23
N VAL A 204 1.27 7.77 3.23
CA VAL A 204 -0.06 7.13 3.19
C VAL A 204 -1.14 8.19 3.10
N MET A 205 -1.14 9.12 4.07
CA MET A 205 -2.25 10.07 4.25
C MET A 205 -2.31 11.10 3.13
N SER A 206 -1.19 11.55 2.57
CA SER A 206 -1.23 12.51 1.46
C SER A 206 -1.99 11.99 0.24
N LYS A 207 -1.79 10.72 -0.14
CA LYS A 207 -2.53 10.09 -1.23
C LYS A 207 -4.01 9.89 -0.89
N LYS A 208 -4.31 9.46 0.34
CA LYS A 208 -5.69 9.19 0.77
C LYS A 208 -6.51 10.46 0.97
N LEU A 209 -5.90 11.54 1.42
CA LEU A 209 -6.54 12.85 1.48
C LEU A 209 -6.75 13.44 0.09
N ALA A 210 -5.75 13.36 -0.81
CA ALA A 210 -5.88 13.82 -2.19
C ALA A 210 -6.90 13.00 -3.01
N GLU A 211 -7.15 11.75 -2.64
CA GLU A 211 -8.16 10.86 -3.25
C GLU A 211 -9.59 11.33 -3.00
N GLY A 212 -9.86 12.05 -1.91
CA GLY A 212 -11.15 12.69 -1.66
C GLY A 212 -12.27 11.77 -1.15
N ALA A 213 -11.97 10.60 -0.59
CA ALA A 213 -12.97 9.77 0.09
C ALA A 213 -13.42 10.42 1.40
N GLY A 214 -14.72 10.34 1.71
CA GLY A 214 -15.31 10.93 2.93
C GLY A 214 -15.02 10.16 4.22
N ALA A 215 -14.54 8.91 4.10
CA ALA A 215 -14.13 8.08 5.22
C ALA A 215 -12.98 7.14 4.81
N LEU A 216 -12.16 6.72 5.78
CA LEU A 216 -10.97 5.90 5.56
C LEU A 216 -10.80 4.86 6.66
N VAL A 217 -10.60 3.60 6.27
CA VAL A 217 -10.15 2.53 7.16
C VAL A 217 -8.70 2.20 6.86
N LEU A 218 -7.87 2.21 7.89
CA LEU A 218 -6.45 1.86 7.82
C LEU A 218 -6.26 0.44 8.34
N ASP A 219 -5.64 -0.41 7.54
CA ASP A 219 -5.23 -1.77 7.89
C ASP A 219 -3.72 -1.74 8.17
N VAL A 220 -3.36 -1.56 9.44
CA VAL A 220 -1.97 -1.42 9.89
C VAL A 220 -1.43 -2.80 10.24
N LYS A 221 -0.60 -3.34 9.38
CA LYS A 221 0.01 -4.66 9.53
C LYS A 221 1.09 -4.66 10.61
N VAL A 222 1.09 -5.68 11.46
CA VAL A 222 2.02 -5.89 12.59
C VAL A 222 2.64 -7.27 12.46
N GLY A 223 3.96 -7.36 12.38
CA GLY A 223 4.66 -8.64 12.34
C GLY A 223 5.81 -8.68 11.36
N SER A 224 6.43 -9.86 11.20
CA SER A 224 7.64 -10.04 10.39
C SER A 224 7.44 -9.69 8.91
N GLY A 225 6.26 -9.93 8.35
CA GLY A 225 5.93 -9.61 6.96
C GLY A 225 5.40 -8.20 6.74
N ALA A 226 5.34 -7.37 7.78
CA ALA A 226 4.92 -5.98 7.71
C ALA A 226 6.09 -5.03 7.46
N LEU A 227 5.78 -3.78 7.09
CA LEU A 227 6.78 -2.71 6.96
C LEU A 227 7.44 -2.37 8.30
N MET A 228 6.70 -2.51 9.41
CA MET A 228 7.17 -2.29 10.78
C MET A 228 6.79 -3.50 11.63
N ALA A 229 7.79 -4.12 12.28
CA ALA A 229 7.57 -5.33 13.08
C ALA A 229 7.09 -5.03 14.51
N SER A 230 7.43 -3.87 15.07
CA SER A 230 7.08 -3.49 16.45
C SER A 230 5.62 -3.07 16.55
N GLU A 231 4.83 -3.78 17.37
CA GLU A 231 3.43 -3.41 17.63
C GLU A 231 3.30 -1.99 18.19
N ALA A 232 4.21 -1.58 19.07
CA ALA A 232 4.19 -0.23 19.64
C ALA A 232 4.35 0.86 18.58
N GLN A 233 5.27 0.66 17.60
CA GLN A 233 5.47 1.58 16.50
C GLN A 233 4.29 1.57 15.53
N CYS A 234 3.70 0.39 15.24
CA CYS A 234 2.50 0.27 14.41
C CYS A 234 1.31 0.98 15.05
N ARG A 235 1.18 0.89 16.37
CA ARG A 235 0.14 1.59 17.15
C ARG A 235 0.33 3.11 17.09
N GLU A 236 1.55 3.59 17.26
CA GLU A 236 1.88 5.02 17.13
C GLU A 236 1.59 5.53 15.70
N LEU A 237 1.97 4.76 14.68
CA LEU A 237 1.66 5.07 13.28
C LEU A 237 0.14 5.14 13.06
N ALA A 238 -0.62 4.18 13.58
CA ALA A 238 -2.08 4.15 13.45
C ALA A 238 -2.73 5.37 14.09
N HIS A 239 -2.36 5.74 15.32
CA HIS A 239 -2.83 6.96 15.97
C HIS A 239 -2.49 8.21 15.15
N THR A 240 -1.25 8.33 14.69
CA THR A 240 -0.81 9.48 13.88
C THR A 240 -1.64 9.61 12.61
N MET A 241 -1.91 8.51 11.91
CA MET A 241 -2.70 8.54 10.67
C MET A 241 -4.20 8.82 10.94
N VAL A 242 -4.78 8.28 12.02
CA VAL A 242 -6.16 8.58 12.44
C VAL A 242 -6.31 10.07 12.73
N GLU A 243 -5.42 10.65 13.52
CA GLU A 243 -5.41 12.08 13.83
C GLU A 243 -5.25 12.96 12.57
N LEU A 244 -4.36 12.56 11.64
CA LEU A 244 -4.20 13.27 10.36
C LEU A 244 -5.49 13.25 9.52
N GLY A 245 -6.17 12.12 9.47
CA GLY A 245 -7.44 12.00 8.75
C GLY A 245 -8.50 12.93 9.34
N SER A 246 -8.71 12.83 10.65
CA SER A 246 -9.69 13.63 11.38
C SER A 246 -9.41 15.13 11.32
N ALA A 247 -8.15 15.54 11.46
CA ALA A 247 -7.74 16.94 11.31
C ALA A 247 -8.03 17.52 9.90
N ASN A 248 -8.16 16.64 8.89
CA ASN A 248 -8.53 17.00 7.52
C ASN A 248 -10.01 16.71 7.19
N GLY A 249 -10.86 16.44 8.18
CA GLY A 249 -12.29 16.21 8.01
C GLY A 249 -12.66 14.84 7.43
N VAL A 250 -11.71 13.91 7.33
CA VAL A 250 -11.93 12.52 6.88
C VAL A 250 -12.11 11.61 8.10
N ARG A 251 -13.29 11.02 8.25
CA ARG A 251 -13.55 10.04 9.33
C ARG A 251 -12.62 8.86 9.16
N THR A 252 -11.69 8.69 10.08
CA THR A 252 -10.62 7.70 9.95
C THR A 252 -10.60 6.74 11.12
N ARG A 253 -10.37 5.46 10.82
CA ARG A 253 -10.25 4.38 11.80
C ARG A 253 -9.12 3.45 11.38
N ALA A 254 -8.41 2.86 12.33
CA ALA A 254 -7.38 1.88 12.06
C ALA A 254 -7.66 0.55 12.75
N LEU A 255 -7.36 -0.54 12.07
CA LEU A 255 -7.21 -1.87 12.66
C LEU A 255 -5.73 -2.24 12.65
N LEU A 256 -5.23 -2.73 13.78
CA LEU A 256 -3.94 -3.42 13.84
C LEU A 256 -4.19 -4.90 13.53
N THR A 257 -3.51 -5.44 12.52
CA THR A 257 -3.75 -6.81 12.06
C THR A 257 -2.46 -7.61 11.96
N ASP A 258 -2.53 -8.92 12.31
CA ASP A 258 -1.34 -9.79 12.31
C ASP A 258 -0.78 -10.01 10.90
N MET A 259 0.55 -9.92 10.78
CA MET A 259 1.33 -10.19 9.58
C MET A 259 2.58 -11.01 9.91
N ASN A 260 2.56 -11.79 10.99
CA ASN A 260 3.62 -12.75 11.27
C ASN A 260 3.53 -13.98 10.36
N SER A 261 2.31 -14.32 9.91
CA SER A 261 2.06 -15.35 8.90
C SER A 261 1.50 -14.72 7.62
N PRO A 262 1.75 -15.31 6.43
CA PRO A 262 1.12 -14.85 5.20
C PRO A 262 -0.40 -14.92 5.29
N LEU A 263 -1.09 -13.92 4.68
CA LEU A 263 -2.55 -13.96 4.54
C LEU A 263 -2.94 -14.92 3.41
N GLY A 264 -3.85 -15.81 3.72
CA GLY A 264 -4.34 -16.81 2.78
C GLY A 264 -3.34 -17.94 2.51
N ALA A 265 -3.54 -18.63 1.40
CA ALA A 265 -2.75 -19.77 0.96
C ALA A 265 -1.87 -19.48 -0.26
N THR A 266 -1.86 -18.25 -0.76
CA THR A 266 -1.08 -17.88 -1.95
C THR A 266 -0.39 -16.52 -1.77
N VAL A 267 0.83 -16.43 -2.31
CA VAL A 267 1.62 -15.20 -2.39
C VAL A 267 2.17 -15.07 -3.81
N GLY A 268 1.76 -14.03 -4.53
CA GLY A 268 2.07 -13.80 -5.93
C GLY A 268 0.89 -13.15 -6.67
N ASN A 269 1.10 -12.61 -7.88
CA ASN A 269 0.12 -11.73 -8.50
C ASN A 269 -1.15 -12.49 -8.95
N ALA A 270 -1.07 -13.32 -9.98
CA ALA A 270 -2.20 -14.09 -10.50
C ALA A 270 -2.74 -15.12 -9.49
N LEU A 271 -1.86 -15.69 -8.66
CA LEU A 271 -2.25 -16.64 -7.61
C LEU A 271 -3.17 -15.98 -6.59
N GLU A 272 -2.87 -14.74 -6.18
CA GLU A 272 -3.69 -14.00 -5.23
C GLU A 272 -5.00 -13.51 -5.86
N VAL A 273 -5.03 -13.22 -7.16
CA VAL A 273 -6.29 -12.94 -7.88
C VAL A 273 -7.18 -14.17 -7.88
N ALA A 274 -6.63 -15.37 -8.15
CA ALA A 274 -7.40 -16.61 -8.11
C ALA A 274 -8.02 -16.84 -6.73
N GLU A 275 -7.24 -16.65 -5.67
CA GLU A 275 -7.73 -16.80 -4.29
C GLU A 275 -8.78 -15.73 -3.90
N ALA A 276 -8.63 -14.49 -4.38
CA ALA A 276 -9.63 -13.44 -4.19
C ALA A 276 -10.96 -13.78 -4.91
N LEU A 277 -10.90 -14.42 -6.07
CA LEU A 277 -12.09 -14.91 -6.77
C LEU A 277 -12.78 -16.05 -5.99
N GLU A 278 -12.01 -16.92 -5.32
CA GLU A 278 -12.57 -17.95 -4.42
C GLU A 278 -13.33 -17.29 -3.25
N VAL A 279 -12.77 -16.24 -2.64
CA VAL A 279 -13.44 -15.48 -1.58
C VAL A 279 -14.74 -14.86 -2.07
N LEU A 280 -14.72 -14.20 -3.23
CA LEU A 280 -15.90 -13.59 -3.83
C LEU A 280 -16.97 -14.62 -4.27
N ALA A 281 -16.56 -15.87 -4.49
CA ALA A 281 -17.48 -17.00 -4.74
C ALA A 281 -18.05 -17.64 -3.46
N GLY A 282 -17.76 -17.07 -2.28
CA GLY A 282 -18.25 -17.56 -0.99
C GLY A 282 -17.38 -18.66 -0.35
N GLY A 283 -16.16 -18.88 -0.88
CA GLY A 283 -15.15 -19.82 -0.34
C GLY A 283 -13.90 -19.09 0.12
N GLY A 284 -12.74 -19.69 -0.15
CA GLY A 284 -11.41 -19.11 0.12
C GLY A 284 -10.91 -19.31 1.56
N PRO A 285 -9.70 -18.84 1.86
CA PRO A 285 -9.07 -18.99 3.16
C PRO A 285 -9.82 -18.23 4.27
N PRO A 286 -10.06 -18.85 5.44
CA PRO A 286 -10.85 -18.25 6.52
C PRO A 286 -10.31 -16.91 7.01
N ASP A 287 -9.00 -16.74 7.13
CA ASP A 287 -8.35 -15.50 7.55
C ASP A 287 -8.57 -14.35 6.55
N VAL A 288 -8.53 -14.65 5.24
CA VAL A 288 -8.84 -13.65 4.20
C VAL A 288 -10.32 -13.25 4.25
N VAL A 289 -11.22 -14.23 4.42
CA VAL A 289 -12.67 -13.97 4.55
C VAL A 289 -12.94 -13.15 5.81
N GLU A 290 -12.42 -13.54 6.97
CA GLU A 290 -12.61 -12.86 8.25
C GLU A 290 -12.14 -11.39 8.18
N LEU A 291 -10.92 -11.16 7.69
CA LEU A 291 -10.37 -9.81 7.60
C LEU A 291 -11.13 -8.96 6.58
N THR A 292 -11.54 -9.53 5.45
CA THR A 292 -12.35 -8.84 4.44
C THR A 292 -13.68 -8.39 5.03
N LEU A 293 -14.39 -9.26 5.72
CA LEU A 293 -15.67 -8.95 6.36
C LEU A 293 -15.52 -7.91 7.46
N ARG A 294 -14.47 -8.03 8.29
CA ARG A 294 -14.23 -7.08 9.37
C ARG A 294 -13.93 -5.68 8.83
N LEU A 295 -13.04 -5.56 7.85
CA LEU A 295 -12.74 -4.28 7.22
C LEU A 295 -13.95 -3.71 6.49
N ALA A 296 -14.75 -4.54 5.81
CA ALA A 296 -15.99 -4.11 5.19
C ALA A 296 -16.98 -3.52 6.21
N ALA A 297 -17.17 -4.18 7.35
CA ALA A 297 -18.02 -3.67 8.42
C ALA A 297 -17.55 -2.31 8.96
N GLU A 298 -16.24 -2.14 9.18
CA GLU A 298 -15.66 -0.85 9.62
C GLU A 298 -15.84 0.24 8.54
N MET A 299 -15.68 -0.10 7.26
CA MET A 299 -15.89 0.82 6.15
C MET A 299 -17.37 1.25 6.04
N LEU A 300 -18.32 0.32 6.13
CA LEU A 300 -19.74 0.59 6.06
C LEU A 300 -20.22 1.41 7.26
N ASP A 301 -19.73 1.12 8.46
CA ASP A 301 -20.03 1.90 9.66
C ASP A 301 -19.55 3.35 9.51
N LEU A 302 -18.29 3.57 9.09
CA LEU A 302 -17.78 4.91 8.82
C LEU A 302 -18.51 5.61 7.67
N ALA A 303 -19.01 4.86 6.69
CA ALA A 303 -19.83 5.40 5.60
C ALA A 303 -21.24 5.79 6.03
N GLY A 304 -21.67 5.42 7.25
CA GLY A 304 -23.01 5.69 7.77
C GLY A 304 -24.10 4.74 7.26
N ILE A 305 -23.70 3.56 6.77
CA ILE A 305 -24.57 2.47 6.28
C ILE A 305 -24.21 1.13 6.94
N GLY A 306 -23.82 1.16 8.21
CA GLY A 306 -23.37 0.01 9.00
C GLY A 306 -24.47 -1.01 9.32
N ASP A 307 -25.72 -0.77 8.94
CA ASP A 307 -26.84 -1.71 9.01
C ASP A 307 -26.80 -2.79 7.90
N ARG A 308 -25.93 -2.64 6.91
CA ARG A 308 -25.72 -3.62 5.84
C ARG A 308 -24.81 -4.75 6.29
N ASP A 309 -25.22 -6.00 6.09
CA ASP A 309 -24.39 -7.17 6.36
C ASP A 309 -23.50 -7.52 5.15
N PRO A 310 -22.17 -7.27 5.20
CA PRO A 310 -21.30 -7.61 4.09
C PRO A 310 -21.23 -9.12 3.83
N ALA A 311 -21.48 -9.97 4.83
CA ALA A 311 -21.47 -11.41 4.62
C ALA A 311 -22.64 -11.88 3.73
N GLU A 312 -23.76 -11.14 3.70
CA GLU A 312 -24.86 -11.43 2.78
C GLU A 312 -24.41 -11.22 1.33
N ALA A 313 -23.75 -10.12 1.02
CA ALA A 313 -23.30 -9.80 -0.33
C ALA A 313 -22.22 -10.76 -0.86
N LEU A 314 -21.47 -11.44 0.00
CA LEU A 314 -20.63 -12.58 -0.39
C LEU A 314 -21.46 -13.82 -0.70
N ARG A 315 -22.43 -14.14 0.17
CA ARG A 315 -23.24 -15.37 0.04
C ARG A 315 -24.18 -15.38 -1.17
N ASP A 316 -24.76 -14.21 -1.52
CA ASP A 316 -25.70 -14.07 -2.62
C ASP A 316 -25.04 -13.81 -3.97
N GLY A 317 -23.71 -13.59 -3.99
CA GLY A 317 -22.92 -13.37 -5.19
C GLY A 317 -22.90 -11.92 -5.70
N THR A 318 -23.56 -10.97 -5.03
CA THR A 318 -23.60 -9.55 -5.47
C THR A 318 -22.22 -8.91 -5.42
N ALA A 319 -21.35 -9.29 -4.48
CA ALA A 319 -19.96 -8.87 -4.42
C ALA A 319 -19.15 -9.35 -5.65
N MET A 320 -19.33 -10.61 -6.06
CA MET A 320 -18.70 -11.16 -7.26
C MET A 320 -19.18 -10.43 -8.53
N ASP A 321 -20.48 -10.16 -8.65
CA ASP A 321 -21.02 -9.43 -9.81
C ASP A 321 -20.50 -7.99 -9.85
N ARG A 322 -20.33 -7.36 -8.69
CA ARG A 322 -19.70 -6.04 -8.59
C ARG A 322 -18.24 -6.09 -9.04
N PHE A 323 -17.48 -7.11 -8.65
CA PHE A 323 -16.11 -7.31 -9.10
C PHE A 323 -16.02 -7.49 -10.61
N ARG A 324 -16.89 -8.33 -11.21
CA ARG A 324 -16.93 -8.52 -12.67
C ARG A 324 -17.17 -7.20 -13.41
N ARG A 325 -18.10 -6.38 -12.91
CA ARG A 325 -18.39 -5.06 -13.49
C ARG A 325 -17.21 -4.10 -13.35
N LEU A 326 -16.53 -4.08 -12.18
CA LEU A 326 -15.34 -3.28 -11.95
C LEU A 326 -14.23 -3.64 -12.94
N ILE A 327 -13.91 -4.93 -13.05
CA ILE A 327 -12.85 -5.41 -13.94
C ILE A 327 -13.18 -5.11 -15.41
N ALA A 328 -14.41 -5.35 -15.84
CA ALA A 328 -14.85 -5.05 -17.20
C ALA A 328 -14.80 -3.55 -17.51
N ALA A 329 -15.20 -2.68 -16.56
CA ALA A 329 -15.14 -1.23 -16.73
C ALA A 329 -13.72 -0.70 -16.89
N GLN A 330 -12.72 -1.45 -16.41
CA GLN A 330 -11.29 -1.15 -16.54
C GLN A 330 -10.60 -2.00 -17.64
N GLY A 331 -11.37 -2.59 -18.55
CA GLY A 331 -10.88 -3.31 -19.74
C GLY A 331 -10.45 -4.76 -19.49
N GLY A 332 -10.54 -5.24 -18.24
CA GLY A 332 -10.12 -6.58 -17.86
C GLY A 332 -11.13 -7.66 -18.30
N ASN A 333 -10.62 -8.85 -18.61
CA ASN A 333 -11.39 -10.00 -19.03
C ASN A 333 -11.20 -11.19 -18.06
N LEU A 334 -12.15 -11.38 -17.16
CA LEU A 334 -12.16 -12.52 -16.22
C LEU A 334 -12.51 -13.87 -16.86
N SER A 335 -12.97 -13.89 -18.13
CA SER A 335 -13.19 -15.14 -18.86
C SER A 335 -11.91 -15.66 -19.52
N ALA A 336 -10.88 -14.83 -19.64
CA ALA A 336 -9.57 -15.28 -20.09
C ALA A 336 -8.83 -15.97 -18.94
N PRO A 337 -8.00 -16.99 -19.21
CA PRO A 337 -7.22 -17.64 -18.17
C PRO A 337 -6.22 -16.67 -17.57
N LEU A 338 -6.07 -16.74 -16.24
CA LEU A 338 -5.00 -16.02 -15.54
C LEU A 338 -3.63 -16.59 -15.93
N PRO A 339 -2.57 -15.79 -15.94
CA PRO A 339 -1.20 -16.26 -16.19
C PRO A 339 -0.80 -17.38 -15.23
N VAL A 340 -0.20 -18.43 -15.78
CA VAL A 340 0.36 -19.56 -15.05
C VAL A 340 1.85 -19.63 -15.36
N ALA A 341 2.68 -19.83 -14.35
CA ALA A 341 4.12 -19.98 -14.53
C ALA A 341 4.48 -21.28 -15.26
N ALA A 342 5.53 -21.22 -16.07
CA ALA A 342 5.97 -22.36 -16.88
C ALA A 342 6.54 -23.52 -16.05
N HIS A 343 7.08 -23.23 -14.86
CA HIS A 343 7.74 -24.22 -14.01
C HIS A 343 7.18 -24.18 -12.59
N ALA A 344 7.16 -25.34 -11.95
CA ALA A 344 6.79 -25.49 -10.55
C ALA A 344 7.75 -26.46 -9.85
N ASP A 345 8.04 -26.20 -8.58
CA ASP A 345 8.80 -27.07 -7.71
C ASP A 345 8.13 -27.15 -6.33
N THR A 346 8.25 -28.28 -5.64
CA THR A 346 7.48 -28.53 -4.42
C THR A 346 8.40 -28.86 -3.25
N VAL A 347 8.25 -28.08 -2.17
CA VAL A 347 8.88 -28.35 -0.88
C VAL A 347 7.97 -29.30 -0.11
N THR A 348 8.49 -30.47 0.29
CA THR A 348 7.77 -31.50 1.02
C THR A 348 8.25 -31.63 2.46
N ALA A 349 7.40 -32.12 3.34
CA ALA A 349 7.73 -32.37 4.73
C ALA A 349 8.75 -33.50 4.87
N ALA A 350 9.91 -33.22 5.48
CA ALA A 350 10.93 -34.24 5.76
C ALA A 350 10.48 -35.26 6.83
N ARG A 351 9.51 -34.90 7.67
CA ARG A 351 8.95 -35.72 8.75
C ARG A 351 7.48 -35.39 9.00
N GLY A 352 6.75 -36.30 9.61
CA GLY A 352 5.39 -36.05 10.09
C GLY A 352 5.38 -35.20 11.37
N GLY A 353 4.26 -34.49 11.61
CA GLY A 353 4.05 -33.65 12.77
C GLY A 353 2.90 -32.66 12.58
N THR A 354 3.02 -31.52 13.20
CA THR A 354 2.10 -30.38 13.03
C THR A 354 2.87 -29.23 12.40
N MET A 355 2.25 -28.52 11.46
CA MET A 355 2.81 -27.31 10.87
C MET A 355 2.97 -26.25 11.95
N GLY A 356 4.19 -25.76 12.13
CA GLY A 356 4.51 -24.65 13.03
C GLY A 356 4.17 -23.30 12.41
N ASP A 357 4.70 -22.23 13.00
CA ASP A 357 4.61 -20.90 12.41
C ASP A 357 5.24 -20.88 11.01
N ILE A 358 4.67 -20.09 10.13
CA ILE A 358 5.20 -19.77 8.79
C ILE A 358 5.56 -18.30 8.80
N ASP A 359 6.83 -17.97 8.68
CA ASP A 359 7.29 -16.59 8.65
C ASP A 359 6.85 -15.89 7.35
N ALA A 360 6.05 -14.85 7.50
CA ALA A 360 5.55 -14.09 6.36
C ALA A 360 6.68 -13.45 5.55
N MET A 361 7.74 -12.95 6.20
CA MET A 361 8.89 -12.36 5.49
C MET A 361 9.58 -13.39 4.60
N ALA A 362 9.83 -14.60 5.11
CA ALA A 362 10.48 -15.68 4.36
C ALA A 362 9.68 -16.05 3.10
N VAL A 363 8.35 -16.17 3.22
CA VAL A 363 7.48 -16.46 2.06
C VAL A 363 7.40 -15.29 1.09
N GLY A 364 7.34 -14.06 1.60
CA GLY A 364 7.36 -12.85 0.77
C GLY A 364 8.64 -12.71 -0.05
N LEU A 365 9.80 -12.94 0.57
CA LEU A 365 11.10 -12.94 -0.10
C LEU A 365 11.22 -14.08 -1.10
N ALA A 366 10.74 -15.29 -0.77
CA ALA A 366 10.72 -16.39 -1.71
C ALA A 366 9.89 -16.06 -2.96
N ALA A 367 8.68 -15.50 -2.80
CA ALA A 367 7.85 -15.05 -3.91
C ALA A 367 8.55 -13.95 -4.74
N TRP A 368 9.24 -13.04 -4.09
CA TRP A 368 10.04 -12.00 -4.76
C TRP A 368 11.18 -12.62 -5.59
N ARG A 369 11.94 -13.58 -5.02
CA ARG A 369 13.01 -14.31 -5.73
C ARG A 369 12.45 -15.06 -6.96
N LEU A 370 11.27 -15.63 -6.87
CA LEU A 370 10.62 -16.33 -7.99
C LEU A 370 10.22 -15.39 -9.14
N GLY A 371 10.14 -14.09 -8.88
CA GLY A 371 9.83 -13.07 -9.87
C GLY A 371 8.43 -12.45 -9.73
N ALA A 372 7.72 -12.74 -8.63
CA ALA A 372 6.44 -12.10 -8.33
C ALA A 372 6.58 -10.60 -7.98
N GLY A 373 7.74 -10.19 -7.44
CA GLY A 373 8.05 -8.79 -7.15
C GLY A 373 9.13 -8.22 -8.08
N ARG A 374 9.28 -6.88 -8.05
CA ARG A 374 10.26 -6.16 -8.87
C ARG A 374 11.60 -6.05 -8.15
N PRO A 375 12.73 -6.33 -8.85
CA PRO A 375 14.06 -6.04 -8.29
C PRO A 375 14.40 -4.54 -8.30
N ARG A 376 13.72 -3.74 -9.13
CA ARG A 376 13.84 -2.27 -9.23
C ARG A 376 12.63 -1.68 -9.97
N PRO A 377 12.33 -0.40 -9.80
CA PRO A 377 11.27 0.28 -10.54
C PRO A 377 11.42 0.11 -12.08
N GLY A 378 10.31 -0.02 -12.78
CA GLY A 378 10.28 -0.18 -14.25
C GLY A 378 10.53 -1.58 -14.79
N VAL A 379 10.94 -2.55 -13.96
CA VAL A 379 11.07 -3.95 -14.37
C VAL A 379 9.72 -4.67 -14.28
N SER A 380 9.39 -5.47 -15.29
CA SER A 380 8.17 -6.29 -15.28
C SER A 380 8.27 -7.44 -14.28
N VAL A 381 7.15 -7.79 -13.66
CA VAL A 381 7.01 -8.97 -12.81
C VAL A 381 6.61 -10.18 -13.67
N GLN A 382 6.87 -11.39 -13.17
CA GLN A 382 6.30 -12.63 -13.71
C GLN A 382 4.92 -12.82 -13.08
N ALA A 383 3.87 -12.58 -13.83
CA ALA A 383 2.50 -12.56 -13.31
C ALA A 383 2.05 -13.91 -12.71
N GLY A 384 2.53 -15.03 -13.24
CA GLY A 384 2.24 -16.38 -12.76
C GLY A 384 3.16 -16.86 -11.61
N ALA A 385 4.23 -16.10 -11.29
CA ALA A 385 5.18 -16.49 -10.26
C ALA A 385 4.63 -16.30 -8.85
N GLY A 386 5.11 -17.13 -7.90
CA GLY A 386 4.73 -17.01 -6.50
C GLY A 386 4.85 -18.32 -5.73
N VAL A 387 4.23 -18.34 -4.57
CA VAL A 387 4.23 -19.46 -3.62
C VAL A 387 2.79 -19.84 -3.30
N ARG A 388 2.48 -21.15 -3.34
CA ARG A 388 1.26 -21.73 -2.77
C ARG A 388 1.63 -22.45 -1.48
N ILE A 389 0.90 -22.18 -0.41
CA ILE A 389 1.02 -22.80 0.91
C ILE A 389 -0.03 -23.90 1.00
N HIS A 390 0.38 -25.14 1.27
CA HIS A 390 -0.51 -26.28 1.33
C HIS A 390 -0.95 -26.65 2.74
N ARG A 391 -0.20 -26.22 3.75
CA ARG A 391 -0.48 -26.48 5.17
C ARG A 391 -0.38 -25.19 5.96
N ARG A 392 -1.40 -24.92 6.77
CA ARG A 392 -1.45 -23.76 7.65
C ARG A 392 -0.87 -24.09 9.02
N PRO A 393 -0.43 -23.08 9.77
CA PRO A 393 -0.03 -23.26 11.16
C PRO A 393 -1.08 -24.02 11.97
N GLY A 394 -0.65 -25.06 12.70
CA GLY A 394 -1.52 -25.93 13.48
C GLY A 394 -2.10 -27.14 12.76
N GLU A 395 -2.00 -27.23 11.43
CA GLU A 395 -2.50 -28.39 10.68
C GLU A 395 -1.57 -29.60 10.77
N PRO A 396 -2.13 -30.84 10.79
CA PRO A 396 -1.33 -32.06 10.75
C PRO A 396 -0.64 -32.21 9.39
N VAL A 397 0.56 -32.78 9.43
CA VAL A 397 1.42 -33.01 8.26
C VAL A 397 2.00 -34.42 8.32
N ALA A 398 1.88 -35.17 7.24
CA ALA A 398 2.60 -36.44 7.09
C ALA A 398 3.97 -36.26 6.39
N ALA A 399 4.91 -37.15 6.63
CA ALA A 399 6.18 -37.14 5.93
C ALA A 399 5.95 -37.29 4.41
N GLY A 400 6.62 -36.48 3.60
CA GLY A 400 6.47 -36.43 2.14
C GLY A 400 5.30 -35.57 1.64
N GLU A 401 4.41 -35.07 2.51
CA GLU A 401 3.33 -34.18 2.07
C GLU A 401 3.85 -32.82 1.58
N PRO A 402 3.21 -32.24 0.55
CA PRO A 402 3.51 -30.89 0.08
C PRO A 402 3.27 -29.84 1.19
N LEU A 403 4.27 -28.99 1.43
CA LEU A 403 4.17 -27.81 2.29
C LEU A 403 4.00 -26.55 1.47
N PHE A 404 4.86 -26.38 0.44
CA PHE A 404 4.82 -25.24 -0.47
C PHE A 404 5.00 -25.72 -1.91
N THR A 405 4.32 -25.06 -2.86
CA THR A 405 4.67 -25.13 -4.28
C THR A 405 5.14 -23.75 -4.74
N LEU A 406 6.30 -23.74 -5.33
CA LEU A 406 6.99 -22.56 -5.89
C LEU A 406 6.71 -22.50 -7.39
N TYR A 407 6.39 -21.32 -7.93
CA TYR A 407 6.06 -21.10 -9.33
C TYR A 407 6.93 -20.01 -9.93
N THR A 408 7.53 -20.25 -11.10
CA THR A 408 8.33 -19.25 -11.83
C THR A 408 8.43 -19.58 -13.31
N ASP A 409 8.65 -18.57 -14.16
CA ASP A 409 9.00 -18.77 -15.56
C ASP A 409 10.51 -18.99 -15.77
N THR A 410 11.31 -18.85 -14.69
CA THR A 410 12.78 -18.89 -14.71
C THR A 410 13.28 -19.91 -13.69
N PRO A 411 13.47 -21.20 -14.05
CA PRO A 411 13.73 -22.29 -13.09
C PRO A 411 15.01 -22.09 -12.25
N GLU A 412 15.99 -21.32 -12.74
CA GLU A 412 17.21 -20.98 -11.99
C GLU A 412 16.92 -20.19 -10.70
N ARG A 413 15.72 -19.65 -10.55
CA ARG A 413 15.28 -18.89 -9.37
C ARG A 413 14.86 -19.78 -8.19
N PHE A 414 14.56 -21.06 -8.41
CA PHE A 414 14.11 -21.97 -7.34
C PHE A 414 15.11 -22.06 -6.18
N GLY A 415 16.43 -22.20 -6.48
CA GLY A 415 17.44 -22.32 -5.44
C GLY A 415 17.46 -21.12 -4.49
N ALA A 416 17.38 -19.91 -5.03
CA ALA A 416 17.34 -18.69 -4.22
C ALA A 416 16.03 -18.57 -3.42
N ALA A 417 14.89 -18.96 -3.98
CA ALA A 417 13.62 -18.94 -3.30
C ALA A 417 13.53 -19.97 -2.16
N MET A 418 14.06 -21.18 -2.36
CA MET A 418 14.18 -22.20 -1.32
C MET A 418 15.05 -21.76 -0.16
N ALA A 419 16.16 -21.06 -0.45
CA ALA A 419 17.04 -20.51 0.57
C ALA A 419 16.35 -19.47 1.46
N GLU A 420 15.42 -18.67 0.91
CA GLU A 420 14.62 -17.72 1.69
C GLU A 420 13.59 -18.44 2.59
N LEU A 421 13.07 -19.59 2.17
CA LEU A 421 12.15 -20.40 2.97
C LEU A 421 12.86 -21.20 4.07
N ASP A 422 14.16 -21.43 3.95
CA ASP A 422 14.91 -22.22 4.94
C ASP A 422 14.93 -21.50 6.28
N GLY A 423 14.48 -22.20 7.34
CA GLY A 423 14.28 -21.62 8.67
C GLY A 423 13.01 -20.77 8.83
N GLY A 424 12.29 -20.47 7.75
CA GLY A 424 11.04 -19.68 7.78
C GLY A 424 9.78 -20.51 8.12
N TYR A 425 9.89 -21.82 8.34
CA TYR A 425 8.80 -22.69 8.77
C TYR A 425 9.32 -23.86 9.59
N SER A 426 8.41 -24.55 10.28
CA SER A 426 8.79 -25.76 10.99
C SER A 426 7.68 -26.83 10.94
N VAL A 427 8.06 -28.09 11.08
CA VAL A 427 7.15 -29.22 11.34
C VAL A 427 7.59 -29.89 12.63
N GLY A 428 6.72 -29.93 13.63
CA GLY A 428 7.06 -30.39 14.97
C GLY A 428 5.91 -31.12 15.66
N PRO A 429 6.10 -31.55 16.91
CA PRO A 429 5.08 -32.27 17.66
C PRO A 429 3.99 -31.39 18.27
N VAL A 430 4.21 -30.06 18.30
CA VAL A 430 3.33 -29.09 18.98
C VAL A 430 2.85 -28.04 17.99
N ALA A 431 1.55 -27.74 18.03
CA ALA A 431 0.98 -26.64 17.29
C ALA A 431 1.48 -25.28 17.83
N PRO A 432 1.66 -24.28 16.98
CA PRO A 432 2.01 -22.92 17.44
C PRO A 432 0.85 -22.31 18.23
N ALA A 433 1.15 -21.27 19.03
CA ALA A 433 0.12 -20.50 19.71
C ALA A 433 -0.76 -19.78 18.69
N THR A 434 -2.08 -19.82 18.89
CA THR A 434 -3.01 -19.05 18.05
C THR A 434 -2.83 -17.56 18.33
N ARG A 435 -2.63 -16.76 17.27
CA ARG A 435 -2.62 -15.31 17.35
C ARG A 435 -3.94 -14.75 16.82
N PRO A 436 -4.47 -13.68 17.44
CA PRO A 436 -5.64 -13.00 16.88
C PRO A 436 -5.27 -12.33 15.55
N LEU A 437 -6.10 -12.50 14.54
CA LEU A 437 -5.92 -11.84 13.24
C LEU A 437 -6.06 -10.31 13.37
N ILE A 438 -6.98 -9.86 14.21
CA ILE A 438 -7.18 -8.45 14.57
C ILE A 438 -6.66 -8.25 15.98
N ILE A 439 -5.59 -7.48 16.12
CA ILE A 439 -4.90 -7.22 17.38
C ILE A 439 -5.62 -6.11 18.15
N ASP A 440 -5.99 -5.03 17.46
CA ASP A 440 -6.64 -3.88 18.08
C ASP A 440 -7.40 -3.03 17.06
N ARG A 441 -8.26 -2.14 17.57
CA ARG A 441 -9.05 -1.16 16.83
C ARG A 441 -8.81 0.22 17.43
N ILE A 442 -8.34 1.14 16.61
CA ILE A 442 -8.04 2.52 16.98
C ILE A 442 -9.04 3.43 16.26
N ALA A 443 -9.76 4.22 17.05
CA ALA A 443 -10.65 5.29 16.60
C ALA A 443 -10.31 6.57 17.41
N GLU A 444 -10.88 7.70 17.00
CA GLU A 444 -10.81 8.93 17.80
C GLU A 444 -11.38 8.75 19.20
#